data_65ad4663a833d62a8d002d404e026264
#
_entry.id   65ad4663a833d62a8d002d404e026264
#
_cell.length_a   1.000
_cell.length_b   1.000
_cell.length_c   1.000
_cell.angle_alpha   90.00
_cell.angle_beta   90.00
_cell.angle_gamma   90.00
#
_symmetry.space_group_name_H-M   'P 1'
#
loop_
_entity.id
_entity.type
_entity.pdbx_description
1 polymer ?
#
loop_
_entity_poly.entity_id
_entity_poly.type
_entity_poly.pdbx_seq_one_letter_code
_entity_poly.pdbx_strand_id
1 'polypeptide(L)'
;KVVSYTTTDYQLSDYGIERVYPQQPSYSKDTKVEDMVFQYNENAYQTRALNNAPEVSLNVMGTMRGVQLGALQVEPVSYNPANNTLRVYNDIELEVVFENADIAKTEETLLRTYSPYYDVIYKQLFNTRAIESVYDEHPDIFSAPVHMLVIANRMFEDAIEPWIEWKTQKGFFLKVKYTDEIGESANDITEYITGEYNSQEVPSFVIIVGDEDQVAPSRTSGVDSGRVTDLYYSSVDGDYYTDIYHSRMACETVSEMEALIHKILQYEQYTMPDPSYLDNVLLIAGADSYWNPVVGKPTIQYAEHYYFNEEHGYENVYTYLGSPYTGCYTHLSEGVGFANYTAHGSETSWADPSFTVSDVYSLTNTDKYFWAM
;
A
#
# COMPACT_ATOMS: atom_id res chain seq x y z
N LYS A 1 16.81 -19.22 15.48
CA LYS A 1 17.39 -19.54 16.82
C LYS A 1 18.35 -18.42 17.20
N VAL A 2 18.42 -18.07 18.51
CA VAL A 2 19.42 -17.14 19.04
C VAL A 2 20.78 -17.89 19.12
N VAL A 3 21.82 -17.30 18.53
CA VAL A 3 23.18 -17.85 18.53
C VAL A 3 23.99 -17.26 19.67
N SER A 4 24.06 -15.95 19.74
CA SER A 4 24.78 -15.21 20.78
C SER A 4 24.14 -13.86 21.08
N TYR A 5 24.43 -13.30 22.24
CA TYR A 5 24.07 -11.96 22.67
C TYR A 5 24.92 -11.55 23.87
N THR A 6 24.99 -10.24 24.14
CA THR A 6 25.50 -9.68 25.39
C THR A 6 24.38 -8.95 26.13
N THR A 7 24.57 -8.68 27.45
CA THR A 7 23.54 -8.01 28.24
C THR A 7 24.11 -6.83 29.00
N THR A 8 23.28 -5.78 29.16
CA THR A 8 23.54 -4.66 30.06
C THR A 8 22.30 -4.41 30.90
N ASP A 9 22.46 -4.40 32.22
CA ASP A 9 21.37 -4.12 33.15
C ASP A 9 21.42 -2.65 33.61
N TYR A 10 20.26 -1.97 33.54
CA TYR A 10 20.09 -0.59 33.95
C TYR A 10 19.11 -0.50 35.12
N GLN A 11 19.53 0.17 36.20
CA GLN A 11 18.61 0.54 37.27
C GLN A 11 17.85 1.80 36.83
N LEU A 12 16.58 1.70 36.51
CA LEU A 12 15.82 2.81 35.89
C LEU A 12 15.65 4.00 36.84
N SER A 13 15.66 3.78 38.17
CA SER A 13 15.67 4.85 39.18
C SER A 13 16.86 5.80 39.05
N ASP A 14 18.01 5.33 38.57
CA ASP A 14 19.21 6.16 38.39
C ASP A 14 19.02 7.19 37.26
N TYR A 15 18.03 6.97 36.41
CA TYR A 15 17.63 7.86 35.30
C TYR A 15 16.34 8.64 35.61
N GLY A 16 15.84 8.59 36.84
CA GLY A 16 14.62 9.25 37.22
C GLY A 16 13.33 8.58 36.73
N ILE A 17 13.42 7.34 36.25
CA ILE A 17 12.28 6.56 35.80
C ILE A 17 11.81 5.66 36.95
N GLU A 18 10.68 5.99 37.52
CA GLU A 18 10.14 5.22 38.64
C GLU A 18 9.54 3.88 38.22
N ARG A 19 8.97 3.84 36.98
CA ARG A 19 8.28 2.65 36.47
C ARG A 19 8.08 2.74 34.95
N VAL A 20 8.13 1.60 34.27
CA VAL A 20 7.65 1.45 32.88
C VAL A 20 6.15 1.15 32.91
N TYR A 21 5.36 1.88 32.15
CA TYR A 21 3.92 1.69 32.08
C TYR A 21 3.55 0.57 31.09
N PRO A 22 2.42 -0.16 31.34
CA PRO A 22 1.95 -1.21 30.45
C PRO A 22 1.41 -0.61 29.14
N GLN A 23 1.45 -1.41 28.10
CA GLN A 23 0.76 -1.07 26.83
C GLN A 23 -0.71 -0.80 27.12
N GLN A 24 -1.22 0.29 26.57
CA GLN A 24 -2.61 0.65 26.70
C GLN A 24 -3.45 -0.03 25.61
N PRO A 25 -4.73 -0.34 25.84
CA PRO A 25 -5.60 -0.90 24.83
C PRO A 25 -5.78 0.08 23.66
N SER A 26 -6.03 -0.47 22.49
CA SER A 26 -6.41 0.33 21.33
C SER A 26 -7.83 0.85 21.52
N TYR A 27 -8.01 2.12 21.28
CA TYR A 27 -9.32 2.79 21.31
C TYR A 27 -9.82 3.02 19.87
N SER A 28 -11.15 3.09 19.70
CA SER A 28 -11.74 3.53 18.45
C SER A 28 -11.31 4.97 18.13
N LYS A 29 -11.21 5.29 16.83
CA LYS A 29 -10.89 6.65 16.35
C LYS A 29 -11.87 7.71 16.85
N ASP A 30 -13.10 7.32 17.18
CA ASP A 30 -14.14 8.21 17.68
C ASP A 30 -14.07 8.42 19.20
N THR A 31 -13.18 7.69 19.89
CA THR A 31 -13.03 7.82 21.33
C THR A 31 -12.33 9.13 21.68
N LYS A 32 -12.99 9.98 22.48
CA LYS A 32 -12.38 11.21 22.93
C LYS A 32 -11.25 10.92 23.92
N VAL A 33 -10.21 11.75 23.90
CA VAL A 33 -9.03 11.58 24.77
C VAL A 33 -9.41 11.58 26.24
N GLU A 34 -10.40 12.40 26.63
CA GLU A 34 -10.94 12.48 28.01
C GLU A 34 -11.66 11.21 28.47
N ASP A 35 -12.12 10.37 27.51
CA ASP A 35 -12.80 9.10 27.78
C ASP A 35 -11.83 7.90 27.78
N MET A 36 -10.55 8.12 27.42
CA MET A 36 -9.53 7.08 27.43
C MET A 36 -9.04 6.80 28.85
N VAL A 37 -9.51 5.69 29.41
CA VAL A 37 -9.15 5.30 30.78
C VAL A 37 -7.80 4.57 30.77
N PHE A 38 -6.81 5.11 31.49
CA PHE A 38 -5.53 4.42 31.66
C PHE A 38 -5.75 3.09 32.40
N GLN A 39 -5.35 1.98 31.74
CA GLN A 39 -5.47 0.65 32.32
C GLN A 39 -4.14 0.21 32.92
N TYR A 40 -4.19 -0.09 34.20
CA TYR A 40 -3.05 -0.57 34.94
C TYR A 40 -3.18 -2.07 35.21
N ASN A 41 -2.22 -2.86 34.75
CA ASN A 41 -2.20 -4.30 35.01
C ASN A 41 -1.28 -4.61 36.21
N GLU A 42 -1.83 -4.64 37.41
CA GLU A 42 -1.06 -4.91 38.64
C GLU A 42 -0.33 -6.26 38.61
N ASN A 43 -0.91 -7.28 37.95
CA ASN A 43 -0.29 -8.60 37.85
C ASN A 43 1.00 -8.57 37.03
N ALA A 44 1.09 -7.73 36.03
CA ALA A 44 2.32 -7.56 35.23
C ALA A 44 3.48 -7.07 36.08
N TYR A 45 3.21 -6.30 37.15
CA TYR A 45 4.24 -5.76 38.04
C TYR A 45 4.64 -6.70 39.20
N GLN A 46 4.07 -7.89 39.26
CA GLN A 46 4.49 -8.92 40.22
C GLN A 46 5.61 -9.82 39.68
N THR A 47 5.95 -9.71 38.40
CA THR A 47 7.05 -10.43 37.79
C THR A 47 8.38 -10.01 38.45
N ARG A 48 9.20 -11.00 38.87
CA ARG A 48 10.45 -10.77 39.62
C ARG A 48 11.69 -11.31 38.87
N ALA A 49 11.52 -11.74 37.64
CA ALA A 49 12.63 -12.28 36.86
C ALA A 49 12.81 -11.50 35.55
N LEU A 50 14.07 -11.31 35.17
CA LEU A 50 14.44 -10.92 33.81
C LEU A 50 14.52 -12.17 32.95
N ASN A 51 14.17 -12.07 31.70
CA ASN A 51 14.39 -13.16 30.73
C ASN A 51 15.90 -13.47 30.64
N ASN A 52 16.23 -14.74 30.50
CA ASN A 52 17.63 -15.16 30.36
C ASN A 52 18.18 -14.91 28.96
N ALA A 53 17.31 -14.80 27.94
CA ALA A 53 17.67 -14.56 26.56
C ALA A 53 16.65 -13.58 25.93
N PRO A 54 17.01 -12.91 24.82
CA PRO A 54 16.04 -12.13 24.04
C PRO A 54 14.96 -13.07 23.50
N GLU A 55 13.72 -12.61 23.51
CA GLU A 55 12.62 -13.34 22.91
C GLU A 55 12.62 -13.07 21.40
N VAL A 56 12.58 -14.14 20.61
CA VAL A 56 12.65 -14.06 19.15
C VAL A 56 11.58 -14.97 18.57
N SER A 57 10.78 -14.44 17.67
CA SER A 57 9.81 -15.21 16.90
C SER A 57 9.94 -14.93 15.40
N LEU A 58 9.64 -15.93 14.59
CA LEU A 58 9.54 -15.82 13.14
C LEU A 58 8.18 -16.37 12.72
N ASN A 59 7.36 -15.52 12.15
CA ASN A 59 6.03 -15.89 11.68
C ASN A 59 5.97 -15.78 10.16
N VAL A 60 5.53 -16.85 9.49
CA VAL A 60 5.21 -16.78 8.06
C VAL A 60 3.98 -15.91 7.89
N MET A 61 4.08 -14.91 7.03
CA MET A 61 3.05 -13.91 6.81
C MET A 61 2.18 -14.25 5.60
N GLY A 62 2.79 -14.74 4.53
CA GLY A 62 2.14 -15.06 3.26
C GLY A 62 3.15 -15.21 2.14
N THR A 63 2.65 -15.24 0.92
CA THR A 63 3.48 -15.33 -0.29
C THR A 63 3.16 -14.16 -1.20
N MET A 64 4.15 -13.50 -1.71
CA MET A 64 4.00 -12.42 -2.66
C MET A 64 4.80 -12.74 -3.91
N ARG A 65 4.10 -13.01 -5.00
CA ARG A 65 4.68 -13.31 -6.31
C ARG A 65 5.80 -14.36 -6.23
N GLY A 66 5.51 -15.48 -5.56
CA GLY A 66 6.45 -16.59 -5.39
C GLY A 66 7.47 -16.40 -4.28
N VAL A 67 7.54 -15.25 -3.62
CA VAL A 67 8.40 -15.00 -2.45
C VAL A 67 7.61 -15.20 -1.18
N GLN A 68 7.96 -16.20 -0.38
CA GLN A 68 7.38 -16.39 0.95
C GLN A 68 7.92 -15.33 1.91
N LEU A 69 7.01 -14.56 2.51
CA LEU A 69 7.33 -13.49 3.44
C LEU A 69 7.24 -13.97 4.89
N GLY A 70 8.16 -13.53 5.72
CA GLY A 70 8.17 -13.79 7.14
C GLY A 70 8.48 -12.54 7.94
N ALA A 71 7.83 -12.37 9.08
CA ALA A 71 8.13 -11.32 10.05
C ALA A 71 9.02 -11.88 11.16
N LEU A 72 10.25 -11.36 11.25
CA LEU A 72 11.16 -11.62 12.35
C LEU A 72 10.93 -10.57 13.43
N GLN A 73 10.47 -10.99 14.59
CA GLN A 73 10.29 -10.13 15.77
C GLN A 73 11.36 -10.45 16.79
N VAL A 74 11.98 -9.41 17.31
CA VAL A 74 13.00 -9.50 18.36
C VAL A 74 12.61 -8.59 19.50
N GLU A 75 12.57 -9.11 20.73
CA GLU A 75 12.38 -8.31 21.94
C GLU A 75 13.76 -8.04 22.56
N PRO A 76 14.36 -6.86 22.30
CA PRO A 76 15.72 -6.56 22.71
C PRO A 76 15.84 -6.10 24.15
N VAL A 77 14.75 -6.12 24.92
CA VAL A 77 14.72 -5.70 26.31
C VAL A 77 13.85 -6.62 27.17
N SER A 78 14.22 -6.74 28.44
CA SER A 78 13.41 -7.39 29.47
C SER A 78 13.34 -6.50 30.71
N TYR A 79 12.15 -6.32 31.25
CA TYR A 79 11.92 -5.46 32.39
C TYR A 79 11.52 -6.25 33.64
N ASN A 80 12.18 -5.99 34.77
CA ASN A 80 11.81 -6.52 36.08
C ASN A 80 11.18 -5.38 36.90
N PRO A 81 9.85 -5.36 37.04
CA PRO A 81 9.17 -4.31 37.77
C PRO A 81 9.37 -4.36 39.27
N ALA A 82 9.74 -5.51 39.84
CA ALA A 82 9.90 -5.63 41.30
C ALA A 82 11.11 -4.84 41.86
N ASN A 83 12.16 -4.72 41.04
CA ASN A 83 13.36 -3.92 41.42
C ASN A 83 13.66 -2.81 40.40
N ASN A 84 12.73 -2.53 39.48
CA ASN A 84 12.82 -1.49 38.45
C ASN A 84 14.09 -1.58 37.59
N THR A 85 14.47 -2.80 37.21
CA THR A 85 15.66 -3.08 36.40
C THR A 85 15.24 -3.38 34.95
N LEU A 86 15.87 -2.70 34.01
CA LEU A 86 15.77 -2.99 32.57
C LEU A 86 17.02 -3.71 32.11
N ARG A 87 16.87 -4.90 31.54
CA ARG A 87 17.92 -5.60 30.80
C ARG A 87 17.82 -5.29 29.33
N VAL A 88 18.91 -4.85 28.74
CA VAL A 88 19.06 -4.67 27.30
C VAL A 88 19.93 -5.79 26.77
N TYR A 89 19.46 -6.47 25.72
CA TYR A 89 20.24 -7.45 24.97
C TYR A 89 20.93 -6.73 23.82
N ASN A 90 22.27 -6.81 23.80
CA ASN A 90 23.09 -6.18 22.78
C ASN A 90 23.74 -7.26 21.91
N ASP A 91 24.20 -6.90 20.72
CA ASP A 91 24.95 -7.76 19.80
C ASP A 91 24.23 -9.10 19.54
N ILE A 92 22.90 -9.04 19.34
CA ILE A 92 22.07 -10.23 19.15
C ILE A 92 22.39 -10.85 17.79
N GLU A 93 22.93 -12.05 17.79
CA GLU A 93 23.17 -12.85 16.61
C GLU A 93 22.09 -13.92 16.45
N LEU A 94 21.46 -13.94 15.28
CA LEU A 94 20.36 -14.85 14.97
C LEU A 94 20.72 -15.73 13.78
N GLU A 95 20.29 -16.97 13.84
CA GLU A 95 20.36 -17.92 12.73
C GLU A 95 18.93 -18.27 12.32
N VAL A 96 18.57 -17.97 11.07
CA VAL A 96 17.32 -18.41 10.44
C VAL A 96 17.61 -19.69 9.66
N VAL A 97 16.86 -20.75 9.96
CA VAL A 97 17.01 -22.05 9.31
C VAL A 97 15.75 -22.36 8.51
N PHE A 98 15.94 -22.68 7.24
CA PHE A 98 14.85 -23.14 6.37
C PHE A 98 14.78 -24.66 6.40
N GLU A 99 13.75 -25.20 7.02
CA GLU A 99 13.54 -26.65 7.10
C GLU A 99 12.75 -27.15 5.89
N ASN A 100 13.24 -28.22 5.27
CA ASN A 100 12.59 -28.85 4.11
C ASN A 100 12.40 -27.90 2.90
N ALA A 101 13.26 -26.91 2.75
CA ALA A 101 13.23 -26.00 1.61
C ALA A 101 13.50 -26.72 0.30
N ASP A 102 12.65 -26.54 -0.70
CA ASP A 102 12.87 -26.95 -2.08
C ASP A 102 13.47 -25.77 -2.86
N ILE A 103 14.79 -25.67 -2.81
CA ILE A 103 15.51 -24.55 -3.42
C ILE A 103 15.27 -24.49 -4.93
N ALA A 104 15.36 -25.65 -5.62
CA ALA A 104 15.18 -25.69 -7.07
C ALA A 104 13.79 -25.21 -7.51
N LYS A 105 12.74 -25.64 -6.78
CA LYS A 105 11.38 -25.17 -7.05
C LYS A 105 11.19 -23.69 -6.74
N THR A 106 11.85 -23.20 -5.70
CA THR A 106 11.82 -21.77 -5.33
C THR A 106 12.46 -20.94 -6.44
N GLU A 107 13.63 -21.32 -6.93
CA GLU A 107 14.33 -20.64 -8.02
C GLU A 107 13.48 -20.67 -9.31
N GLU A 108 12.94 -21.82 -9.70
CA GLU A 108 12.03 -21.95 -10.85
C GLU A 108 10.83 -21.01 -10.73
N THR A 109 10.22 -20.92 -9.53
CA THR A 109 9.08 -20.04 -9.30
C THR A 109 9.48 -18.58 -9.40
N LEU A 110 10.59 -18.17 -8.78
CA LEU A 110 11.08 -16.80 -8.85
C LEU A 110 11.36 -16.37 -10.29
N LEU A 111 12.01 -17.24 -11.09
CA LEU A 111 12.32 -16.96 -12.49
C LEU A 111 11.03 -16.83 -13.32
N ARG A 112 10.04 -17.72 -13.12
CA ARG A 112 8.77 -17.67 -13.83
C ARG A 112 7.94 -16.44 -13.48
N THR A 113 7.94 -16.04 -12.21
CA THR A 113 7.12 -14.93 -11.72
C THR A 113 7.84 -13.58 -11.71
N TYR A 114 9.07 -13.51 -12.19
CA TYR A 114 9.84 -12.26 -12.21
C TYR A 114 9.06 -11.09 -12.81
N SER A 115 9.16 -9.95 -12.14
CA SER A 115 8.65 -8.68 -12.64
C SER A 115 9.48 -7.53 -12.06
N PRO A 116 10.05 -6.64 -12.89
CA PRO A 116 10.84 -5.51 -12.43
C PRO A 116 10.05 -4.53 -11.55
N TYR A 117 8.73 -4.55 -11.62
CA TYR A 117 7.86 -3.72 -10.79
C TYR A 117 7.80 -4.16 -9.34
N TYR A 118 8.18 -5.42 -9.03
CA TYR A 118 8.27 -5.92 -7.65
C TYR A 118 9.62 -5.67 -7.00
N ASP A 119 10.64 -5.28 -7.75
CA ASP A 119 11.98 -5.01 -7.22
C ASP A 119 11.97 -3.95 -6.10
N VAL A 120 11.12 -2.93 -6.21
CA VAL A 120 10.99 -1.88 -5.19
C VAL A 120 10.56 -2.46 -3.84
N ILE A 121 9.71 -3.47 -3.85
CA ILE A 121 9.25 -4.15 -2.63
C ILE A 121 10.33 -5.11 -2.14
N TYR A 122 10.90 -5.94 -3.01
CA TYR A 122 11.91 -6.91 -2.63
C TYR A 122 13.17 -6.26 -2.04
N LYS A 123 13.57 -5.08 -2.53
CA LYS A 123 14.69 -4.30 -1.98
C LYS A 123 14.48 -3.84 -0.54
N GLN A 124 13.26 -3.88 -0.03
CA GLN A 124 12.95 -3.57 1.36
C GLN A 124 13.04 -4.79 2.29
N LEU A 125 13.16 -6.00 1.72
CA LEU A 125 13.31 -7.22 2.51
C LEU A 125 14.73 -7.32 3.09
N PHE A 126 14.83 -7.80 4.32
CA PHE A 126 16.10 -7.93 5.03
C PHE A 126 17.13 -8.81 4.29
N ASN A 127 16.66 -9.85 3.59
CA ASN A 127 17.48 -10.80 2.83
C ASN A 127 17.36 -10.66 1.30
N THR A 128 17.14 -9.46 0.79
CA THR A 128 16.94 -9.17 -0.64
C THR A 128 18.03 -9.76 -1.55
N ARG A 129 19.30 -9.83 -1.09
CA ARG A 129 20.41 -10.40 -1.87
C ARG A 129 20.20 -11.85 -2.28
N ALA A 130 19.44 -12.62 -1.50
CA ALA A 130 19.14 -14.01 -1.84
C ALA A 130 18.20 -14.10 -3.06
N ILE A 131 17.35 -13.09 -3.27
CA ILE A 131 16.45 -12.99 -4.43
C ILE A 131 17.23 -12.44 -5.64
N GLU A 132 17.99 -11.36 -5.44
CA GLU A 132 18.81 -10.73 -6.48
C GLU A 132 19.79 -11.73 -7.13
N SER A 133 20.41 -12.61 -6.34
CA SER A 133 21.37 -13.60 -6.85
C SER A 133 20.73 -14.57 -7.85
N VAL A 134 19.46 -14.92 -7.68
CA VAL A 134 18.73 -15.78 -8.63
C VAL A 134 18.58 -15.08 -9.99
N TYR A 135 18.26 -13.78 -9.98
CA TYR A 135 18.07 -13.01 -11.20
C TYR A 135 19.38 -12.65 -11.90
N ASP A 136 20.45 -12.38 -11.15
CA ASP A 136 21.77 -12.05 -11.70
C ASP A 136 22.37 -13.20 -12.51
N GLU A 137 22.03 -14.44 -12.18
CA GLU A 137 22.47 -15.63 -12.93
C GLU A 137 21.70 -15.84 -14.25
N HIS A 138 20.59 -15.10 -14.44
CA HIS A 138 19.69 -15.22 -15.58
C HIS A 138 19.37 -13.87 -16.24
N PRO A 139 20.39 -13.15 -16.78
CA PRO A 139 20.21 -11.78 -17.30
C PRO A 139 19.23 -11.68 -18.47
N ASP A 140 18.96 -12.77 -19.18
CA ASP A 140 18.05 -12.78 -20.35
C ASP A 140 16.58 -12.62 -19.97
N ILE A 141 16.21 -12.81 -18.69
CA ILE A 141 14.84 -12.61 -18.19
C ILE A 141 14.42 -11.14 -18.28
N PHE A 142 15.37 -10.23 -18.12
CA PHE A 142 15.09 -8.77 -18.12
C PHE A 142 14.66 -8.20 -19.47
N SER A 143 14.77 -8.95 -20.52
CA SER A 143 14.37 -8.53 -21.88
C SER A 143 12.92 -8.87 -22.23
N ALA A 144 12.22 -9.63 -21.39
CA ALA A 144 10.83 -10.00 -21.65
C ALA A 144 9.87 -8.81 -21.45
N PRO A 145 8.85 -8.62 -22.31
CA PRO A 145 7.84 -7.60 -22.11
C PRO A 145 7.03 -7.89 -20.84
N VAL A 146 6.63 -6.83 -20.14
CA VAL A 146 5.79 -6.94 -18.94
C VAL A 146 4.36 -7.21 -19.36
N HIS A 147 3.79 -8.30 -18.87
CA HIS A 147 2.41 -8.71 -19.17
C HIS A 147 1.41 -7.92 -18.32
N MET A 148 0.37 -7.43 -18.98
CA MET A 148 -0.76 -6.72 -18.40
C MET A 148 -2.06 -7.40 -18.83
N LEU A 149 -2.80 -7.96 -17.88
CA LEU A 149 -4.10 -8.56 -18.11
C LEU A 149 -5.18 -7.49 -17.94
N VAL A 150 -6.08 -7.39 -18.90
CA VAL A 150 -7.23 -6.48 -18.88
C VAL A 150 -8.51 -7.31 -18.87
N ILE A 151 -9.31 -7.18 -17.84
CA ILE A 151 -10.64 -7.80 -17.73
C ILE A 151 -11.69 -6.71 -17.88
N ALA A 152 -12.46 -6.75 -18.93
CA ALA A 152 -13.37 -5.67 -19.32
C ALA A 152 -14.81 -6.16 -19.53
N ASN A 153 -15.77 -5.29 -19.29
CA ASN A 153 -17.10 -5.47 -19.89
C ASN A 153 -17.02 -5.11 -21.38
N ARG A 154 -17.64 -5.91 -22.24
CA ARG A 154 -17.62 -5.75 -23.71
C ARG A 154 -18.09 -4.37 -24.17
N MET A 155 -18.96 -3.72 -23.42
CA MET A 155 -19.47 -2.38 -23.75
C MET A 155 -18.38 -1.31 -23.87
N PHE A 156 -17.20 -1.53 -23.25
CA PHE A 156 -16.07 -0.58 -23.24
C PHE A 156 -15.00 -0.88 -24.31
N GLU A 157 -15.19 -1.90 -25.16
CA GLU A 157 -14.19 -2.35 -26.14
C GLU A 157 -13.60 -1.20 -26.95
N ASP A 158 -14.45 -0.40 -27.62
CA ASP A 158 -14.00 0.71 -28.45
C ASP A 158 -13.40 1.87 -27.60
N ALA A 159 -13.95 2.11 -26.42
CA ALA A 159 -13.54 3.23 -25.57
C ALA A 159 -12.11 3.05 -24.98
N ILE A 160 -11.70 1.81 -24.73
CA ILE A 160 -10.37 1.51 -24.17
C ILE A 160 -9.28 1.27 -25.22
N GLU A 161 -9.63 1.13 -26.49
CA GLU A 161 -8.66 0.80 -27.56
C GLU A 161 -7.51 1.82 -27.63
N PRO A 162 -7.72 3.16 -27.55
CA PRO A 162 -6.61 4.12 -27.57
C PRO A 162 -5.63 3.95 -26.40
N TRP A 163 -6.13 3.53 -25.23
CA TRP A 163 -5.28 3.26 -24.07
C TRP A 163 -4.50 1.93 -24.26
N ILE A 164 -5.12 0.91 -24.83
CA ILE A 164 -4.44 -0.37 -25.16
C ILE A 164 -3.30 -0.10 -26.14
N GLU A 165 -3.56 0.65 -27.21
CA GLU A 165 -2.53 1.05 -28.16
C GLU A 165 -1.37 1.79 -27.48
N TRP A 166 -1.69 2.76 -26.62
CA TRP A 166 -0.67 3.53 -25.89
C TRP A 166 0.18 2.65 -24.97
N LYS A 167 -0.44 1.77 -24.19
CA LYS A 167 0.29 0.83 -23.32
C LYS A 167 1.15 -0.14 -24.12
N THR A 168 0.67 -0.60 -25.27
CA THR A 168 1.45 -1.42 -26.19
C THR A 168 2.67 -0.65 -26.71
N GLN A 169 2.52 0.61 -27.10
CA GLN A 169 3.64 1.47 -27.52
C GLN A 169 4.66 1.69 -26.39
N LYS A 170 4.22 1.70 -25.13
CA LYS A 170 5.10 1.77 -23.95
C LYS A 170 5.83 0.46 -23.64
N GLY A 171 5.58 -0.61 -24.39
CA GLY A 171 6.28 -1.88 -24.27
C GLY A 171 5.58 -2.91 -23.36
N PHE A 172 4.33 -2.68 -22.95
CA PHE A 172 3.55 -3.70 -22.27
C PHE A 172 2.99 -4.71 -23.28
N PHE A 173 2.93 -5.97 -22.86
CA PHE A 173 2.18 -7.00 -23.58
C PHE A 173 0.80 -7.12 -22.95
N LEU A 174 -0.23 -6.61 -23.65
CA LEU A 174 -1.59 -6.60 -23.16
C LEU A 174 -2.36 -7.83 -23.64
N LYS A 175 -3.06 -8.47 -22.70
CA LYS A 175 -4.02 -9.53 -22.95
C LYS A 175 -5.39 -9.05 -22.49
N VAL A 176 -6.27 -8.74 -23.44
CA VAL A 176 -7.62 -8.25 -23.13
C VAL A 176 -8.58 -9.43 -23.17
N LYS A 177 -9.42 -9.53 -22.13
CA LYS A 177 -10.49 -10.49 -22.01
C LYS A 177 -11.77 -9.82 -21.54
N TYR A 178 -12.87 -10.24 -22.13
CA TYR A 178 -14.17 -9.73 -21.80
C TYR A 178 -14.93 -10.71 -20.91
N THR A 179 -15.75 -10.18 -20.01
CA THR A 179 -16.52 -11.01 -19.05
C THR A 179 -17.45 -12.00 -19.75
N ASP A 180 -17.97 -11.68 -20.93
CA ASP A 180 -18.78 -12.59 -21.74
C ASP A 180 -17.99 -13.78 -22.35
N GLU A 181 -16.65 -13.73 -22.33
CA GLU A 181 -15.77 -14.82 -22.79
C GLU A 181 -15.32 -15.74 -21.64
N ILE A 182 -15.10 -15.17 -20.45
CA ILE A 182 -14.48 -15.87 -19.31
C ILE A 182 -15.46 -16.22 -18.20
N GLY A 183 -16.67 -15.64 -18.23
CA GLY A 183 -17.68 -15.68 -17.18
C GLY A 183 -17.81 -14.35 -16.44
N GLU A 184 -19.04 -14.07 -15.99
CA GLU A 184 -19.41 -12.77 -15.40
C GLU A 184 -19.32 -12.75 -13.86
N SER A 185 -19.23 -13.92 -13.23
CA SER A 185 -19.15 -13.98 -11.78
C SER A 185 -17.74 -13.68 -11.26
N ALA A 186 -17.66 -13.17 -10.03
CA ALA A 186 -16.38 -12.97 -9.37
C ALA A 186 -15.51 -14.24 -9.31
N ASN A 187 -16.14 -15.41 -9.17
CA ASN A 187 -15.42 -16.68 -9.15
C ASN A 187 -14.82 -17.02 -10.53
N ASP A 188 -15.57 -16.82 -11.61
CA ASP A 188 -15.08 -17.08 -12.98
C ASP A 188 -13.88 -16.18 -13.29
N ILE A 189 -13.97 -14.89 -12.92
CA ILE A 189 -12.89 -13.91 -13.09
C ILE A 189 -11.66 -14.31 -12.27
N THR A 190 -11.84 -14.69 -11.00
CA THR A 190 -10.74 -15.16 -10.13
C THR A 190 -10.07 -16.41 -10.71
N GLU A 191 -10.86 -17.39 -11.17
CA GLU A 191 -10.33 -18.62 -11.76
C GLU A 191 -9.51 -18.31 -13.03
N TYR A 192 -10.01 -17.41 -13.87
CA TYR A 192 -9.32 -16.99 -15.09
C TYR A 192 -7.98 -16.30 -14.75
N ILE A 193 -7.97 -15.32 -13.85
CA ILE A 193 -6.75 -14.59 -13.43
C ILE A 193 -5.73 -15.56 -12.81
N THR A 194 -6.19 -16.46 -11.94
CA THR A 194 -5.34 -17.50 -11.33
C THR A 194 -4.73 -18.42 -12.40
N GLY A 195 -5.51 -18.79 -13.42
CA GLY A 195 -5.02 -19.56 -14.56
C GLY A 195 -3.91 -18.83 -15.34
N GLU A 196 -4.08 -17.54 -15.59
CA GLU A 196 -3.07 -16.71 -16.24
C GLU A 196 -1.80 -16.56 -15.39
N TYR A 197 -1.93 -16.37 -14.07
CA TYR A 197 -0.79 -16.31 -13.16
C TYR A 197 0.02 -17.62 -13.13
N ASN A 198 -0.64 -18.75 -13.28
CA ASN A 198 0.01 -20.06 -13.32
C ASN A 198 0.53 -20.45 -14.71
N SER A 199 0.37 -19.60 -15.72
CA SER A 199 0.90 -19.79 -17.06
C SER A 199 2.38 -19.39 -17.17
N GLN A 200 2.94 -19.45 -18.38
CA GLN A 200 4.29 -18.94 -18.67
C GLN A 200 4.31 -17.42 -18.87
N GLU A 201 3.17 -16.80 -19.15
CA GLU A 201 3.01 -15.36 -19.40
C GLU A 201 2.40 -14.69 -18.16
N VAL A 202 3.12 -14.75 -17.05
CA VAL A 202 2.62 -14.29 -15.74
C VAL A 202 2.35 -12.78 -15.76
N PRO A 203 1.11 -12.32 -15.56
CA PRO A 203 0.81 -10.90 -15.56
C PRO A 203 1.44 -10.20 -14.34
N SER A 204 2.01 -9.03 -14.59
CA SER A 204 2.44 -8.11 -13.51
C SER A 204 1.32 -7.18 -13.07
N PHE A 205 0.36 -6.95 -13.96
CA PHE A 205 -0.78 -6.07 -13.73
C PHE A 205 -2.07 -6.75 -14.15
N VAL A 206 -3.13 -6.52 -13.41
CA VAL A 206 -4.52 -6.79 -13.80
C VAL A 206 -5.32 -5.50 -13.71
N ILE A 207 -5.95 -5.12 -14.80
CA ILE A 207 -6.80 -3.93 -14.89
C ILE A 207 -8.24 -4.37 -15.13
N ILE A 208 -9.10 -4.02 -14.18
CA ILE A 208 -10.54 -4.27 -14.27
C ILE A 208 -11.21 -3.04 -14.90
N VAL A 209 -11.99 -3.26 -15.95
CA VAL A 209 -12.62 -2.16 -16.73
C VAL A 209 -14.13 -2.25 -16.65
N GLY A 210 -14.70 -1.39 -15.85
CA GLY A 210 -16.10 -1.30 -15.47
C GLY A 210 -16.31 -1.20 -13.98
N ASP A 211 -17.44 -0.65 -13.54
CA ASP A 211 -17.84 -0.60 -12.14
C ASP A 211 -18.40 -1.96 -11.68
N GLU A 212 -18.93 -2.05 -10.47
CA GLU A 212 -19.36 -3.34 -9.88
C GLU A 212 -20.48 -4.03 -10.67
N ASP A 213 -21.34 -3.27 -11.33
CA ASP A 213 -22.42 -3.80 -12.17
C ASP A 213 -21.93 -4.26 -13.58
N GLN A 214 -20.80 -3.75 -14.05
CA GLN A 214 -20.22 -4.12 -15.35
C GLN A 214 -19.23 -5.26 -15.22
N VAL A 215 -18.42 -5.27 -14.15
CA VAL A 215 -17.47 -6.35 -13.84
C VAL A 215 -17.56 -6.64 -12.34
N ALA A 216 -18.14 -7.78 -12.00
CA ALA A 216 -18.38 -8.17 -10.60
C ALA A 216 -17.11 -8.04 -9.75
N PRO A 217 -17.14 -7.37 -8.58
CA PRO A 217 -16.02 -7.35 -7.65
C PRO A 217 -16.01 -8.62 -6.79
N SER A 218 -14.86 -8.98 -6.26
CA SER A 218 -14.82 -9.93 -5.15
C SER A 218 -15.36 -9.31 -3.86
N ARG A 219 -15.60 -10.11 -2.84
CA ARG A 219 -16.16 -9.64 -1.57
C ARG A 219 -15.37 -10.20 -0.39
N THR A 220 -15.19 -9.36 0.62
CA THR A 220 -14.53 -9.75 1.88
C THR A 220 -15.31 -10.82 2.61
N SER A 221 -14.60 -11.62 3.41
CA SER A 221 -15.15 -12.64 4.32
C SER A 221 -14.85 -12.29 5.79
N GLY A 222 -15.46 -13.02 6.73
CA GLY A 222 -15.20 -12.83 8.17
C GLY A 222 -15.95 -11.63 8.77
N VAL A 223 -15.30 -10.88 9.65
CA VAL A 223 -15.91 -9.79 10.43
C VAL A 223 -16.47 -8.67 9.53
N ASP A 224 -15.77 -8.38 8.44
CA ASP A 224 -16.17 -7.37 7.45
C ASP A 224 -16.82 -7.99 6.20
N SER A 225 -17.49 -9.12 6.36
CA SER A 225 -18.10 -9.89 5.27
C SER A 225 -19.02 -9.05 4.39
N GLY A 226 -18.89 -9.24 3.08
CA GLY A 226 -19.76 -8.66 2.06
C GLY A 226 -19.32 -7.31 1.49
N ARG A 227 -18.25 -6.69 1.99
CA ARG A 227 -17.72 -5.47 1.41
C ARG A 227 -17.05 -5.78 0.06
N VAL A 228 -17.24 -4.89 -0.91
CA VAL A 228 -16.60 -5.01 -2.22
C VAL A 228 -15.09 -4.81 -2.12
N THR A 229 -14.34 -5.58 -2.89
CA THR A 229 -12.88 -5.48 -2.96
C THR A 229 -12.38 -6.15 -4.24
N ASP A 230 -11.28 -5.66 -4.80
CA ASP A 230 -10.58 -6.32 -5.89
C ASP A 230 -9.32 -7.08 -5.43
N LEU A 231 -9.06 -7.10 -4.13
CA LEU A 231 -7.88 -7.76 -3.55
C LEU A 231 -7.74 -9.22 -3.98
N TYR A 232 -8.84 -9.97 -3.99
CA TYR A 232 -8.82 -11.40 -4.32
C TYR A 232 -8.61 -11.71 -5.81
N TYR A 233 -8.64 -10.69 -6.67
CA TYR A 233 -8.20 -10.82 -8.07
C TYR A 233 -6.68 -10.76 -8.21
N SER A 234 -5.99 -10.28 -7.20
CA SER A 234 -4.54 -10.08 -7.23
C SER A 234 -3.76 -10.95 -6.24
N SER A 235 -4.44 -11.51 -5.21
CA SER A 235 -3.88 -12.49 -4.28
C SER A 235 -4.31 -13.88 -4.72
N VAL A 236 -3.51 -14.54 -5.55
CA VAL A 236 -3.89 -15.81 -6.21
C VAL A 236 -3.81 -17.03 -5.28
N ASP A 237 -3.09 -16.95 -4.18
CA ASP A 237 -2.99 -17.99 -3.16
C ASP A 237 -3.97 -17.81 -1.99
N GLY A 238 -4.73 -16.70 -2.01
CA GLY A 238 -5.81 -16.42 -1.06
C GLY A 238 -5.35 -15.85 0.28
N ASP A 239 -4.11 -15.38 0.37
CA ASP A 239 -3.62 -14.60 1.49
C ASP A 239 -3.93 -13.09 1.31
N TYR A 240 -3.29 -12.19 2.03
CA TYR A 240 -3.51 -10.74 1.90
C TYR A 240 -2.39 -10.02 1.14
N TYR A 241 -1.42 -10.76 0.58
CA TYR A 241 -0.34 -10.22 -0.23
C TYR A 241 -0.68 -10.34 -1.71
N THR A 242 -0.48 -9.27 -2.43
CA THR A 242 -0.82 -9.24 -3.85
C THR A 242 0.32 -9.80 -4.70
N ASP A 243 0.01 -10.79 -5.53
CA ASP A 243 0.93 -11.38 -6.52
C ASP A 243 0.94 -10.61 -7.83
N ILE A 244 -0.11 -9.82 -8.06
CA ILE A 244 -0.33 -9.02 -9.27
C ILE A 244 -0.75 -7.62 -8.82
N TYR A 245 -0.18 -6.57 -9.37
CA TYR A 245 -0.71 -5.22 -9.17
C TYR A 245 -2.08 -5.10 -9.81
N HIS A 246 -3.07 -4.59 -9.09
CA HIS A 246 -4.42 -4.43 -9.62
C HIS A 246 -4.90 -2.98 -9.57
N SER A 247 -5.80 -2.67 -10.49
CA SER A 247 -6.52 -1.41 -10.52
C SER A 247 -7.87 -1.59 -11.20
N ARG A 248 -8.83 -0.73 -10.88
CA ARG A 248 -10.15 -0.69 -11.54
C ARG A 248 -10.38 0.67 -12.19
N MET A 249 -10.83 0.65 -13.43
CA MET A 249 -11.43 1.79 -14.12
C MET A 249 -12.94 1.74 -13.89
N ALA A 250 -13.39 2.32 -12.76
CA ALA A 250 -14.76 2.23 -12.29
C ALA A 250 -15.65 3.22 -13.05
N CYS A 251 -16.15 2.81 -14.20
CA CYS A 251 -17.09 3.57 -15.02
C CYS A 251 -18.34 2.74 -15.31
N GLU A 252 -19.51 3.38 -15.27
CA GLU A 252 -20.79 2.75 -15.56
C GLU A 252 -21.19 2.90 -17.03
N THR A 253 -20.71 3.95 -17.70
CA THR A 253 -21.08 4.30 -19.08
C THR A 253 -19.87 4.44 -19.99
N VAL A 254 -20.08 4.24 -21.28
CA VAL A 254 -19.05 4.44 -22.32
C VAL A 254 -18.50 5.88 -22.29
N SER A 255 -19.37 6.87 -22.11
CA SER A 255 -18.95 8.29 -22.06
C SER A 255 -18.04 8.60 -20.87
N GLU A 256 -18.27 7.98 -19.71
CA GLU A 256 -17.38 8.10 -18.56
C GLU A 256 -16.03 7.44 -18.83
N MET A 257 -16.04 6.25 -19.46
CA MET A 257 -14.82 5.56 -19.83
C MET A 257 -14.00 6.38 -20.84
N GLU A 258 -14.61 6.92 -21.88
CA GLU A 258 -13.95 7.81 -22.84
C GLU A 258 -13.31 9.02 -22.15
N ALA A 259 -14.01 9.65 -21.21
CA ALA A 259 -13.50 10.79 -20.44
C ALA A 259 -12.31 10.36 -19.55
N LEU A 260 -12.37 9.20 -18.91
CA LEU A 260 -11.30 8.66 -18.09
C LEU A 260 -10.06 8.35 -18.94
N ILE A 261 -10.24 7.67 -20.09
CA ILE A 261 -9.16 7.34 -21.01
C ILE A 261 -8.49 8.62 -21.55
N HIS A 262 -9.30 9.62 -21.91
CA HIS A 262 -8.77 10.93 -22.33
C HIS A 262 -7.85 11.56 -21.27
N LYS A 263 -8.27 11.58 -20.01
CA LYS A 263 -7.47 12.13 -18.90
C LYS A 263 -6.16 11.35 -18.71
N ILE A 264 -6.22 10.02 -18.74
CA ILE A 264 -5.04 9.17 -18.59
C ILE A 264 -4.06 9.43 -19.74
N LEU A 265 -4.53 9.42 -20.98
CA LEU A 265 -3.69 9.63 -22.16
C LEU A 265 -3.09 11.04 -22.19
N GLN A 266 -3.87 12.07 -21.88
CA GLN A 266 -3.36 13.44 -21.82
C GLN A 266 -2.21 13.57 -20.81
N TYR A 267 -2.36 12.97 -19.63
CA TYR A 267 -1.33 12.99 -18.60
C TYR A 267 -0.11 12.17 -18.98
N GLU A 268 -0.29 10.90 -19.39
CA GLU A 268 0.81 10.00 -19.70
C GLU A 268 1.58 10.37 -20.97
N GLN A 269 0.92 10.97 -21.96
CA GLN A 269 1.55 11.45 -23.20
C GLN A 269 2.09 12.87 -23.08
N TYR A 270 1.85 13.53 -21.95
CA TYR A 270 2.26 14.91 -21.73
C TYR A 270 1.72 15.89 -22.78
N THR A 271 0.43 15.75 -23.11
CA THR A 271 -0.22 16.52 -24.18
C THR A 271 -1.16 17.61 -23.65
N MET A 272 -1.09 17.92 -22.34
CA MET A 272 -1.88 19.02 -21.76
C MET A 272 -1.47 20.36 -22.39
N PRO A 273 -2.44 21.26 -22.67
CA PRO A 273 -2.15 22.56 -23.29
C PRO A 273 -1.24 23.47 -22.46
N ASP A 274 -1.34 23.38 -21.14
CA ASP A 274 -0.53 24.13 -20.18
C ASP A 274 -0.02 23.18 -19.08
N PRO A 275 1.24 22.74 -19.12
CA PRO A 275 1.79 21.83 -18.11
C PRO A 275 2.26 22.52 -16.83
N SER A 276 2.20 23.84 -16.70
CA SER A 276 2.75 24.59 -15.56
C SER A 276 2.13 24.22 -14.20
N TYR A 277 0.93 23.62 -14.21
CA TYR A 277 0.27 23.18 -12.98
C TYR A 277 0.88 21.89 -12.38
N LEU A 278 1.69 21.18 -13.13
CA LEU A 278 2.29 19.90 -12.65
C LEU A 278 3.27 20.11 -11.50
N ASP A 279 3.84 21.30 -11.38
CA ASP A 279 4.79 21.65 -10.32
C ASP A 279 4.08 22.12 -9.03
N ASN A 280 2.75 22.16 -9.04
CA ASN A 280 1.91 22.50 -7.89
C ASN A 280 1.42 21.23 -7.19
N VAL A 281 1.43 21.23 -5.86
CA VAL A 281 1.00 20.09 -5.04
C VAL A 281 0.05 20.55 -3.94
N LEU A 282 -1.01 19.76 -3.70
CA LEU A 282 -1.94 19.96 -2.60
C LEU A 282 -1.85 18.82 -1.60
N LEU A 283 -1.43 19.11 -0.38
CA LEU A 283 -1.23 18.14 0.69
C LEU A 283 -2.14 18.46 1.88
N ILE A 284 -3.06 17.55 2.21
CA ILE A 284 -4.09 17.78 3.22
C ILE A 284 -3.98 16.76 4.35
N ALA A 285 -3.82 17.27 5.58
CA ALA A 285 -4.11 16.54 6.80
C ALA A 285 -5.40 17.10 7.41
N GLY A 286 -6.32 16.24 7.81
CA GLY A 286 -7.60 16.67 8.40
C GLY A 286 -7.44 17.34 9.78
N ALA A 287 -8.54 17.81 10.34
CA ALA A 287 -8.57 18.50 11.64
C ALA A 287 -8.94 17.60 12.82
N ASP A 288 -8.90 16.29 12.67
CA ASP A 288 -9.09 15.35 13.78
C ASP A 288 -8.15 15.67 14.93
N SER A 289 -8.71 15.91 16.13
CA SER A 289 -7.92 16.40 17.26
C SER A 289 -6.94 15.37 17.85
N TYR A 290 -7.19 14.09 17.63
CA TYR A 290 -6.36 12.99 18.12
C TYR A 290 -5.40 12.46 17.04
N TRP A 291 -5.93 12.07 15.88
CA TRP A 291 -5.14 11.42 14.84
C TRP A 291 -4.34 12.38 13.98
N ASN A 292 -4.83 13.61 13.79
CA ASN A 292 -4.09 14.57 12.99
C ASN A 292 -2.70 14.88 13.57
N PRO A 293 -2.50 15.17 14.87
CA PRO A 293 -1.17 15.43 15.43
C PRO A 293 -0.23 14.21 15.38
N VAL A 294 -0.78 12.99 15.40
CA VAL A 294 0.00 11.74 15.53
C VAL A 294 0.30 11.11 14.18
N VAL A 295 -0.64 11.17 13.24
CA VAL A 295 -0.54 10.50 11.94
C VAL A 295 -0.64 11.50 10.79
N GLY A 296 -1.74 12.25 10.69
CA GLY A 296 -2.03 13.09 9.53
C GLY A 296 -0.95 14.15 9.28
N LYS A 297 -0.76 15.05 10.23
CA LYS A 297 0.22 16.13 10.12
C LYS A 297 1.66 15.64 9.95
N PRO A 298 2.18 14.68 10.74
CA PRO A 298 3.53 14.17 10.52
C PRO A 298 3.73 13.52 9.15
N THR A 299 2.73 12.79 8.63
CA THR A 299 2.80 12.18 7.29
C THR A 299 2.93 13.24 6.19
N ILE A 300 2.09 14.27 6.24
CA ILE A 300 2.13 15.36 5.28
C ILE A 300 3.45 16.15 5.37
N GLN A 301 3.91 16.45 6.60
CA GLN A 301 5.19 17.16 6.81
C GLN A 301 6.39 16.32 6.34
N TYR A 302 6.34 15.00 6.49
CA TYR A 302 7.37 14.12 5.95
C TYR A 302 7.38 14.16 4.41
N ALA A 303 6.19 14.07 3.79
CA ALA A 303 6.07 14.14 2.33
C ALA A 303 6.57 15.47 1.77
N GLU A 304 6.21 16.60 2.40
CA GLU A 304 6.68 17.94 2.03
C GLU A 304 8.20 18.05 2.18
N HIS A 305 8.75 17.64 3.31
CA HIS A 305 10.17 17.77 3.59
C HIS A 305 11.07 16.94 2.66
N TYR A 306 10.67 15.70 2.35
CA TYR A 306 11.53 14.76 1.64
C TYR A 306 11.21 14.58 0.16
N TYR A 307 10.02 14.95 -0.30
CA TYR A 307 9.58 14.65 -1.66
C TYR A 307 9.01 15.86 -2.41
N PHE A 308 8.11 16.63 -1.77
CA PHE A 308 7.41 17.72 -2.43
C PHE A 308 8.01 19.07 -2.03
N ASN A 309 9.14 19.43 -2.64
CA ASN A 309 9.87 20.66 -2.34
C ASN A 309 10.63 21.16 -3.59
N GLU A 310 11.26 22.33 -3.50
CA GLU A 310 12.00 22.94 -4.60
C GLU A 310 13.17 22.07 -5.12
N GLU A 311 13.83 21.28 -4.24
CA GLU A 311 14.91 20.37 -4.64
C GLU A 311 14.43 19.29 -5.61
N HIS A 312 13.15 18.92 -5.53
CA HIS A 312 12.48 17.93 -6.38
C HIS A 312 11.64 18.57 -7.50
N GLY A 313 11.74 19.89 -7.71
CA GLY A 313 11.11 20.59 -8.83
C GLY A 313 9.69 21.06 -8.59
N TYR A 314 9.22 21.10 -7.33
CA TYR A 314 7.89 21.61 -7.01
C TYR A 314 7.94 23.08 -6.63
N GLU A 315 7.23 23.93 -7.37
CA GLU A 315 7.21 25.39 -7.14
C GLU A 315 6.25 25.79 -6.01
N ASN A 316 5.06 25.19 -5.98
CA ASN A 316 4.03 25.55 -5.01
C ASN A 316 3.52 24.30 -4.29
N VAL A 317 3.80 24.22 -2.99
CA VAL A 317 3.30 23.14 -2.11
C VAL A 317 2.29 23.73 -1.14
N TYR A 318 1.02 23.48 -1.40
CA TYR A 318 -0.09 23.93 -0.58
C TYR A 318 -0.38 22.91 0.50
N THR A 319 -0.10 23.23 1.77
CA THR A 319 -0.28 22.30 2.90
C THR A 319 -1.38 22.76 3.84
N TYR A 320 -2.25 21.82 4.23
CA TYR A 320 -3.35 22.02 5.17
C TYR A 320 -3.23 21.04 6.33
N LEU A 321 -2.80 21.54 7.49
CA LEU A 321 -2.35 20.74 8.61
C LEU A 321 -3.29 20.84 9.83
N GLY A 322 -4.61 20.78 9.60
CA GLY A 322 -5.59 20.71 10.68
C GLY A 322 -6.28 22.03 11.01
N SER A 323 -6.43 22.93 10.06
CA SER A 323 -7.29 24.11 10.18
C SER A 323 -8.43 24.01 9.18
N PRO A 324 -9.63 24.54 9.52
CA PRO A 324 -10.68 24.72 8.54
C PRO A 324 -10.13 25.54 7.36
N TYR A 325 -10.20 24.99 6.17
CA TYR A 325 -9.60 25.65 5.02
C TYR A 325 -10.57 25.70 3.83
N THR A 326 -10.66 26.88 3.24
CA THR A 326 -11.56 27.19 2.13
C THR A 326 -10.88 27.25 0.76
N GLY A 327 -9.54 27.18 0.70
CA GLY A 327 -8.76 27.31 -0.53
C GLY A 327 -8.58 26.03 -1.35
N CYS A 328 -8.98 24.87 -0.83
CA CYS A 328 -8.86 23.59 -1.54
C CYS A 328 -9.51 23.67 -2.94
N TYR A 329 -10.74 24.18 -3.02
CA TYR A 329 -11.45 24.38 -4.28
C TYR A 329 -10.66 25.31 -5.24
N THR A 330 -10.08 26.38 -4.73
CA THR A 330 -9.31 27.33 -5.55
C THR A 330 -8.09 26.68 -6.16
N HIS A 331 -7.26 26.00 -5.35
CA HIS A 331 -6.05 25.36 -5.86
C HIS A 331 -6.35 24.21 -6.82
N LEU A 332 -7.38 23.41 -6.54
CA LEU A 332 -7.81 22.37 -7.47
C LEU A 332 -8.34 22.97 -8.78
N SER A 333 -9.07 24.09 -8.72
CA SER A 333 -9.58 24.77 -9.92
C SER A 333 -8.49 25.46 -10.73
N GLU A 334 -7.45 26.02 -10.09
CA GLU A 334 -6.29 26.62 -10.73
C GLU A 334 -5.37 25.57 -11.36
N GLY A 335 -5.33 24.37 -10.77
CA GLY A 335 -4.59 23.20 -11.20
C GLY A 335 -3.42 22.85 -10.29
N VAL A 336 -3.37 21.58 -9.93
CA VAL A 336 -2.25 20.95 -9.23
C VAL A 336 -1.86 19.67 -9.97
N GLY A 337 -0.61 19.26 -9.93
CA GLY A 337 -0.15 18.01 -10.53
C GLY A 337 -0.43 16.80 -9.65
N PHE A 338 -0.43 17.01 -8.33
CA PHE A 338 -0.69 15.96 -7.35
C PHE A 338 -1.50 16.50 -6.16
N ALA A 339 -2.42 15.70 -5.65
CA ALA A 339 -3.15 15.99 -4.42
C ALA A 339 -3.16 14.75 -3.50
N ASN A 340 -2.87 14.97 -2.20
CA ASN A 340 -3.04 13.94 -1.19
C ASN A 340 -4.05 14.39 -0.14
N TYR A 341 -4.95 13.49 0.25
CA TYR A 341 -5.92 13.69 1.31
C TYR A 341 -5.77 12.63 2.39
N THR A 342 -5.24 13.01 3.56
CA THR A 342 -5.04 12.15 4.71
C THR A 342 -5.95 12.56 5.86
N ALA A 343 -7.24 12.22 5.76
CA ALA A 343 -8.28 12.55 6.73
C ALA A 343 -9.53 11.68 6.58
N HIS A 344 -10.57 11.98 7.36
CA HIS A 344 -11.85 11.31 7.24
C HIS A 344 -12.62 11.74 6.01
N GLY A 345 -13.34 10.78 5.41
CA GLY A 345 -14.24 11.02 4.28
C GLY A 345 -15.47 10.14 4.36
N SER A 346 -16.37 10.38 3.43
CA SER A 346 -17.55 9.56 3.16
C SER A 346 -17.63 9.24 1.67
N GLU A 347 -18.65 8.53 1.25
CA GLU A 347 -18.93 8.24 -0.16
C GLU A 347 -19.12 9.50 -1.02
N THR A 348 -19.51 10.62 -0.42
CA THR A 348 -19.89 11.84 -1.13
C THR A 348 -19.08 13.08 -0.77
N SER A 349 -18.14 12.98 0.19
CA SER A 349 -17.38 14.15 0.63
C SER A 349 -16.11 13.82 1.39
N TRP A 350 -15.12 14.70 1.32
CA TRP A 350 -14.08 14.84 2.34
C TRP A 350 -14.70 15.52 3.58
N ALA A 351 -14.23 15.14 4.75
CA ALA A 351 -14.76 15.67 6.00
C ALA A 351 -14.13 17.04 6.36
N ASP A 352 -12.81 17.15 6.16
CA ASP A 352 -12.07 18.34 6.59
C ASP A 352 -10.74 18.50 5.82
N PRO A 353 -10.63 19.52 4.93
CA PRO A 353 -11.70 20.47 4.59
C PRO A 353 -12.89 19.77 3.94
N SER A 354 -14.10 20.29 4.17
CA SER A 354 -15.28 19.78 3.48
C SER A 354 -15.15 20.04 1.97
N PHE A 355 -15.19 18.95 1.20
CA PHE A 355 -15.14 19.00 -0.25
C PHE A 355 -16.03 17.88 -0.80
N THR A 356 -17.09 18.27 -1.48
CA THR A 356 -18.20 17.38 -1.85
C THR A 356 -18.15 17.00 -3.33
N VAL A 357 -18.91 15.98 -3.72
CA VAL A 357 -19.13 15.64 -5.15
C VAL A 357 -19.64 16.86 -5.93
N SER A 358 -20.48 17.72 -5.32
CA SER A 358 -20.95 18.97 -5.96
C SER A 358 -19.80 19.95 -6.24
N ASP A 359 -18.81 20.01 -5.33
CA ASP A 359 -17.62 20.84 -5.52
C ASP A 359 -16.77 20.31 -6.68
N VAL A 360 -16.64 18.98 -6.80
CA VAL A 360 -15.94 18.35 -7.93
C VAL A 360 -16.59 18.74 -9.27
N TYR A 361 -17.91 18.67 -9.37
CA TYR A 361 -18.62 19.09 -10.58
C TYR A 361 -18.47 20.58 -10.93
N SER A 362 -18.10 21.39 -9.95
CA SER A 362 -17.94 22.83 -10.11
C SER A 362 -16.49 23.25 -10.40
N LEU A 363 -15.52 22.31 -10.37
CA LEU A 363 -14.14 22.60 -10.69
C LEU A 363 -13.95 23.10 -12.12
N THR A 364 -13.01 24.01 -12.29
CA THR A 364 -12.70 24.65 -13.58
C THR A 364 -11.32 24.24 -14.14
N ASN A 365 -10.73 23.17 -13.60
CA ASN A 365 -9.41 22.66 -13.98
C ASN A 365 -9.41 21.81 -15.26
N THR A 366 -10.22 22.15 -16.24
CA THR A 366 -10.24 21.49 -17.54
C THR A 366 -8.83 21.46 -18.14
N ASP A 367 -8.41 20.29 -18.60
CA ASP A 367 -7.05 20.03 -19.12
C ASP A 367 -5.90 20.17 -18.11
N LYS A 368 -6.22 20.32 -16.82
CA LYS A 368 -5.27 20.33 -15.70
C LYS A 368 -5.61 19.20 -14.72
N TYR A 369 -5.57 17.98 -15.22
CA TYR A 369 -5.92 16.79 -14.44
C TYR A 369 -4.75 16.35 -13.55
N PHE A 370 -5.04 15.90 -12.35
CA PHE A 370 -4.05 15.57 -11.33
C PHE A 370 -4.22 14.14 -10.81
N TRP A 371 -3.14 13.63 -10.25
CA TRP A 371 -3.20 12.41 -9.45
C TRP A 371 -3.71 12.73 -8.04
N ALA A 372 -4.72 11.99 -7.59
CA ALA A 372 -5.25 12.08 -6.23
C ALA A 372 -4.96 10.79 -5.46
N MET A 373 -4.52 10.92 -4.20
CA MET A 373 -4.25 9.82 -3.27
C MET A 373 -4.94 10.09 -1.93
#